data_78bd92257894facc3abf55bff942b333
#
_entry.id   78bd92257894facc3abf55bff942b333
#
_cell.length_a   1.000
_cell.length_b   1.000
_cell.length_c   1.000
_cell.angle_alpha   90.00
_cell.angle_beta   90.00
_cell.angle_gamma   90.00
#
_symmetry.space_group_name_H-M   'P 1'
#
loop_
_entity.id
_entity.type
_entity.pdbx_description
1 polymer ?
#
loop_
_entity_poly.entity_id
_entity_poly.type
_entity_poly.pdbx_seq_one_letter_code
_entity_poly.pdbx_strand_id
1 'polypeptide(L)'
;MYKRQPSIVYSQILKRLYPDVPVILGSIEASLRRLSHYDYWQDKVQKSILCDSGADLLIYGMGEKPIVELTRKMKELLPAEDASLTAGELKKIAGTIPQTAYLCRATEWTPAADDIQLYSHEECLADKKKQASNFRHIEEESNKYAASRITQEVDNKVVVVNPPYPPMSQEELDHSYDLPYTRLPHPKYKGKRIPAYDMIKFSVNIHRGCFGGCAFCTISAHQGKFIVSRSKKSILNEVKEVMQLPDFKGYLSDLGGPSANMYQMKGKDEAICKKCKRPSCIHPKVCPNLNSDH
;
A
#
# COMPACT_ATOMS: atom_id res chain seq x y z
N MET A 1 15.71 -21.78 -0.06
CA MET A 1 16.16 -20.54 -0.69
C MET A 1 15.30 -19.29 -0.34
N TYR A 2 14.14 -19.45 0.25
CA TYR A 2 13.20 -18.35 0.59
C TYR A 2 13.31 -17.86 2.05
N LYS A 3 14.43 -18.07 2.70
CA LYS A 3 14.59 -17.77 4.13
C LYS A 3 14.80 -16.30 4.47
N ARG A 4 14.93 -15.40 3.48
CA ARG A 4 15.19 -13.98 3.71
C ARG A 4 14.45 -13.15 2.68
N GLN A 5 13.39 -12.47 3.15
CA GLN A 5 12.67 -11.52 2.32
C GLN A 5 13.56 -10.32 2.00
N PRO A 6 13.58 -9.85 0.75
CA PRO A 6 14.45 -8.74 0.33
C PRO A 6 14.29 -7.49 1.20
N SER A 7 13.06 -7.09 1.52
CA SER A 7 12.80 -5.91 2.36
C SER A 7 13.40 -6.05 3.75
N ILE A 8 13.36 -7.24 4.37
CA ILE A 8 13.98 -7.49 5.67
C ILE A 8 15.50 -7.39 5.55
N VAL A 9 16.08 -8.08 4.58
CA VAL A 9 17.56 -8.12 4.40
C VAL A 9 18.11 -6.73 4.13
N TYR A 10 17.50 -5.98 3.20
CA TYR A 10 17.95 -4.64 2.85
C TYR A 10 17.79 -3.66 4.01
N SER A 11 16.68 -3.69 4.73
CA SER A 11 16.47 -2.85 5.91
C SER A 11 17.50 -3.13 6.99
N GLN A 12 17.78 -4.41 7.29
CA GLN A 12 18.80 -4.79 8.26
C GLN A 12 20.21 -4.35 7.84
N ILE A 13 20.54 -4.42 6.56
CA ILE A 13 21.82 -3.91 6.02
C ILE A 13 21.89 -2.40 6.20
N LEU A 14 20.83 -1.66 5.82
CA LEU A 14 20.79 -0.21 5.96
C LEU A 14 20.89 0.23 7.42
N LYS A 15 20.16 -0.40 8.34
CA LYS A 15 20.22 -0.08 9.77
C LYS A 15 21.59 -0.40 10.39
N ARG A 16 22.32 -1.39 9.87
CA ARG A 16 23.68 -1.67 10.31
C ARG A 16 24.69 -0.65 9.79
N LEU A 17 24.55 -0.20 8.53
CA LEU A 17 25.46 0.76 7.92
C LEU A 17 25.17 2.20 8.34
N TYR A 18 23.89 2.52 8.55
CA TYR A 18 23.39 3.85 8.84
C TYR A 18 22.36 3.78 9.99
N PRO A 19 22.81 3.54 11.25
CA PRO A 19 21.92 3.27 12.38
C PRO A 19 20.97 4.45 12.68
N ASP A 20 21.44 5.67 12.45
CA ASP A 20 20.71 6.91 12.76
C ASP A 20 19.77 7.34 11.62
N VAL A 21 19.87 6.73 10.44
CA VAL A 21 18.99 7.06 9.31
C VAL A 21 17.70 6.26 9.41
N PRO A 22 16.53 6.92 9.39
CA PRO A 22 15.24 6.24 9.37
C PRO A 22 15.05 5.40 8.12
N VAL A 23 14.56 4.17 8.29
CA VAL A 23 14.20 3.26 7.20
C VAL A 23 12.70 3.13 7.12
N ILE A 24 12.14 3.49 5.96
CA ILE A 24 10.69 3.43 5.67
C ILE A 24 10.44 2.33 4.65
N LEU A 25 9.57 1.38 5.00
CA LEU A 25 9.12 0.34 4.09
C LEU A 25 7.87 0.76 3.33
N GLY A 26 7.76 0.33 2.09
CA GLY A 26 6.58 0.56 1.25
C GLY A 26 6.28 -0.59 0.29
N SER A 27 5.36 -0.35 -0.66
CA SER A 27 4.98 -1.30 -1.71
C SER A 27 4.14 -2.49 -1.21
N ILE A 28 3.92 -3.46 -2.09
CA ILE A 28 3.03 -4.62 -1.88
C ILE A 28 3.49 -5.45 -0.69
N GLU A 29 4.78 -5.76 -0.57
CA GLU A 29 5.30 -6.58 0.52
C GLU A 29 5.02 -5.95 1.88
N ALA A 30 5.24 -4.65 2.01
CA ALA A 30 4.93 -3.90 3.21
C ALA A 30 3.42 -3.95 3.52
N SER A 31 2.57 -3.71 2.53
CA SER A 31 1.11 -3.73 2.70
C SER A 31 0.59 -5.06 3.23
N LEU A 32 1.06 -6.17 2.65
CA LEU A 32 0.56 -7.51 2.98
C LEU A 32 1.15 -8.06 4.29
N ARG A 33 2.30 -7.53 4.71
CA ARG A 33 3.06 -8.03 5.87
C ARG A 33 3.14 -7.04 7.04
N ARG A 34 2.28 -6.01 7.03
CA ARG A 34 2.23 -4.99 8.09
C ARG A 34 1.81 -5.51 9.46
N LEU A 35 1.07 -6.62 9.47
CA LEU A 35 0.59 -7.34 10.67
C LEU A 35 1.06 -8.79 10.62
N SER A 36 0.72 -9.60 11.61
CA SER A 36 0.97 -11.04 11.56
C SER A 36 0.28 -11.65 10.35
N HIS A 37 1.01 -12.45 9.60
CA HIS A 37 0.56 -13.00 8.32
C HIS A 37 1.01 -14.45 8.16
N TYR A 38 0.23 -15.22 7.39
CA TYR A 38 0.59 -16.59 7.06
C TYR A 38 1.53 -16.61 5.86
N ASP A 39 2.72 -17.20 6.05
CA ASP A 39 3.67 -17.47 4.96
C ASP A 39 3.45 -18.88 4.44
N TYR A 40 2.83 -18.97 3.28
CA TYR A 40 2.53 -20.24 2.60
C TYR A 40 3.77 -21.11 2.36
N TRP A 41 4.88 -20.49 1.98
CA TRP A 41 6.10 -21.22 1.64
C TRP A 41 6.79 -21.86 2.84
N GLN A 42 6.65 -21.23 4.00
CA GLN A 42 7.22 -21.72 5.25
C GLN A 42 6.20 -22.47 6.11
N ASP A 43 4.93 -22.48 5.70
CA ASP A 43 3.78 -23.00 6.48
C ASP A 43 3.77 -22.48 7.92
N LYS A 44 3.93 -21.16 8.07
CA LYS A 44 4.04 -20.50 9.38
C LYS A 44 3.33 -19.15 9.40
N VAL A 45 2.80 -18.81 10.57
CA VAL A 45 2.41 -17.43 10.86
C VAL A 45 3.69 -16.67 11.23
N GLN A 46 3.97 -15.61 10.46
CA GLN A 46 5.10 -14.71 10.67
C GLN A 46 4.66 -13.46 11.41
N LYS A 47 5.56 -12.80 12.12
CA LYS A 47 5.35 -11.50 12.73
C LYS A 47 5.17 -10.41 11.68
N SER A 48 4.75 -9.23 12.10
CA SER A 48 4.83 -8.03 11.25
C SER A 48 6.23 -7.85 10.71
N ILE A 49 6.35 -7.46 9.45
CA ILE A 49 7.65 -7.17 8.81
C ILE A 49 8.43 -6.08 9.55
N LEU A 50 7.74 -5.18 10.26
CA LEU A 50 8.39 -4.18 11.12
C LEU A 50 9.19 -4.80 12.25
N CYS A 51 8.74 -5.95 12.80
CA CYS A 51 9.45 -6.64 13.88
C CYS A 51 10.78 -7.23 13.38
N ASP A 52 10.76 -7.80 12.18
CA ASP A 52 11.90 -8.56 11.64
C ASP A 52 12.88 -7.68 10.86
N SER A 53 12.41 -6.61 10.22
CA SER A 53 13.23 -5.75 9.38
C SER A 53 14.04 -4.71 10.17
N GLY A 54 13.56 -4.32 11.35
CA GLY A 54 14.09 -3.18 12.10
C GLY A 54 13.79 -1.82 11.46
N ALA A 55 12.90 -1.77 10.47
CA ALA A 55 12.46 -0.52 9.87
C ALA A 55 11.67 0.33 10.89
N ASP A 56 11.77 1.65 10.75
CA ASP A 56 11.20 2.61 11.69
C ASP A 56 9.73 2.90 11.40
N LEU A 57 9.34 2.82 10.12
CA LEU A 57 8.01 3.13 9.64
C LEU A 57 7.66 2.25 8.43
N LEU A 58 6.37 2.03 8.26
CA LEU A 58 5.82 1.39 7.07
C LEU A 58 4.69 2.24 6.50
N ILE A 59 4.70 2.44 5.19
CA ILE A 59 3.61 3.02 4.42
C ILE A 59 2.97 1.91 3.60
N TYR A 60 1.69 1.65 3.80
CA TYR A 60 0.97 0.60 3.09
C TYR A 60 0.02 1.17 2.03
N GLY A 61 -0.46 0.32 1.13
CA GLY A 61 -1.37 0.74 0.05
C GLY A 61 -0.70 1.65 -0.97
N MET A 62 -1.47 2.57 -1.50
CA MET A 62 -0.98 3.57 -2.46
C MET A 62 -0.29 4.70 -1.71
N GLY A 63 1.02 4.78 -1.82
CA GLY A 63 1.89 5.56 -0.94
C GLY A 63 2.01 7.05 -1.24
N GLU A 64 1.37 7.60 -2.26
CA GLU A 64 1.58 8.97 -2.72
C GLU A 64 1.23 10.01 -1.65
N LYS A 65 0.02 9.94 -1.09
CA LYS A 65 -0.42 10.88 -0.05
C LYS A 65 0.43 10.80 1.24
N PRO A 66 0.60 9.62 1.84
CA PRO A 66 1.35 9.54 3.09
C PRO A 66 2.82 9.93 2.93
N ILE A 67 3.48 9.66 1.79
CA ILE A 67 4.88 10.04 1.60
C ILE A 67 5.04 11.56 1.45
N VAL A 68 4.13 12.21 0.72
CA VAL A 68 4.14 13.67 0.57
C VAL A 68 3.87 14.35 1.91
N GLU A 69 2.87 13.89 2.67
CA GLU A 69 2.57 14.47 3.97
C GLU A 69 3.70 14.23 4.99
N LEU A 70 4.27 13.04 4.99
CA LEU A 70 5.42 12.72 5.82
C LEU A 70 6.60 13.65 5.52
N THR A 71 6.94 13.81 4.24
CA THR A 71 8.05 14.66 3.81
C THR A 71 7.80 16.12 4.20
N ARG A 72 6.56 16.62 4.04
CA ARG A 72 6.19 17.97 4.46
C ARG A 72 6.39 18.18 5.96
N LYS A 73 5.87 17.28 6.78
CA LYS A 73 6.03 17.34 8.25
C LYS A 73 7.49 17.19 8.68
N MET A 74 8.26 16.33 8.01
CA MET A 74 9.70 16.23 8.25
C MET A 74 10.40 17.55 7.97
N LYS A 75 10.10 18.20 6.84
CA LYS A 75 10.67 19.50 6.49
C LYS A 75 10.32 20.63 7.48
N GLU A 76 9.13 20.59 8.05
CA GLU A 76 8.71 21.55 9.08
C GLU A 76 9.52 21.40 10.39
N LEU A 77 9.91 20.16 10.71
CA LEU A 77 10.70 19.86 11.92
C LEU A 77 12.22 19.99 11.73
N LEU A 78 12.69 19.94 10.49
CA LEU A 78 14.09 20.02 10.12
C LEU A 78 14.37 21.32 9.35
N PRO A 79 14.46 22.46 10.05
CA PRO A 79 14.65 23.75 9.40
C PRO A 79 16.06 23.94 8.80
N ALA A 80 17.04 23.09 9.17
CA ALA A 80 18.40 23.12 8.66
C ALA A 80 18.68 21.89 7.75
N GLU A 81 19.48 22.11 6.69
CA GLU A 81 19.82 21.03 5.71
C GLU A 81 20.58 19.86 6.35
N ASP A 82 21.30 20.09 7.44
CA ASP A 82 22.09 19.06 8.13
C ASP A 82 21.35 18.39 9.32
N ALA A 83 20.08 18.76 9.56
CA ALA A 83 19.33 18.19 10.65
C ALA A 83 18.84 16.78 10.31
N SER A 84 19.04 15.82 11.22
CA SER A 84 18.59 14.44 11.10
C SER A 84 17.40 14.18 12.02
N LEU A 85 16.41 13.45 11.52
CA LEU A 85 15.25 13.03 12.31
C LEU A 85 15.59 11.77 13.10
N THR A 86 15.31 11.78 14.39
CA THR A 86 15.39 10.56 15.19
C THR A 86 14.20 9.63 14.88
N ALA A 87 14.40 8.32 15.11
CA ALA A 87 13.32 7.34 14.97
C ALA A 87 12.11 7.65 15.88
N GLY A 88 12.35 8.29 17.04
CA GLY A 88 11.29 8.71 17.96
C GLY A 88 10.44 9.86 17.39
N GLU A 89 11.07 10.86 16.79
CA GLU A 89 10.36 11.97 16.13
C GLU A 89 9.59 11.49 14.92
N LEU A 90 10.19 10.60 14.10
CA LEU A 90 9.50 9.98 12.97
C LEU A 90 8.21 9.26 13.41
N LYS A 91 8.27 8.51 14.53
CA LYS A 91 7.08 7.80 15.06
C LYS A 91 6.00 8.76 15.54
N LYS A 92 6.37 9.89 16.18
CA LYS A 92 5.39 10.90 16.59
C LYS A 92 4.67 11.49 15.37
N ILE A 93 5.41 11.84 14.32
CA ILE A 93 4.84 12.32 13.07
C ILE A 93 3.93 11.23 12.44
N ALA A 94 4.45 10.02 12.33
CA ALA A 94 3.75 8.89 11.73
C ALA A 94 2.43 8.58 12.43
N GLY A 95 2.36 8.73 13.76
CA GLY A 95 1.14 8.54 14.53
C GLY A 95 -0.03 9.43 14.10
N THR A 96 0.25 10.55 13.42
CA THR A 96 -0.75 11.50 12.91
C THR A 96 -1.06 11.34 11.42
N ILE A 97 -0.33 10.50 10.70
CA ILE A 97 -0.48 10.32 9.25
C ILE A 97 -1.27 9.04 8.97
N PRO A 98 -2.41 9.11 8.27
CA PRO A 98 -3.10 7.93 7.80
C PRO A 98 -2.21 7.04 6.91
N GLN A 99 -2.58 5.77 6.79
CA GLN A 99 -1.92 4.80 5.89
C GLN A 99 -0.47 4.49 6.25
N THR A 100 -0.10 4.71 7.52
CA THR A 100 1.20 4.35 8.10
C THR A 100 1.06 3.21 9.10
N ALA A 101 2.14 2.49 9.35
CA ALA A 101 2.23 1.54 10.46
C ALA A 101 3.60 1.64 11.14
N TYR A 102 3.62 1.48 12.46
CA TYR A 102 4.83 1.58 13.27
C TYR A 102 4.75 0.67 14.50
N LEU A 103 5.89 0.49 15.16
CA LEU A 103 6.01 -0.23 16.43
C LEU A 103 6.13 0.74 17.58
N CYS A 104 5.40 0.47 18.66
CA CYS A 104 5.62 1.10 19.97
C CYS A 104 5.79 0.01 21.05
N ARG A 105 6.28 0.41 22.25
CA ARG A 105 6.31 -0.50 23.40
C ARG A 105 4.89 -0.70 23.92
N ALA A 106 4.57 -1.91 24.36
CA ALA A 106 3.25 -2.19 24.92
C ALA A 106 2.92 -1.29 26.13
N THR A 107 3.93 -0.93 26.93
CA THR A 107 3.79 -0.03 28.08
C THR A 107 3.54 1.45 27.71
N GLU A 108 3.77 1.83 26.47
CA GLU A 108 3.62 3.21 25.96
C GLU A 108 2.35 3.37 25.13
N TRP A 109 1.62 2.26 24.89
CA TRP A 109 0.43 2.25 24.05
C TRP A 109 -0.83 2.20 24.89
N THR A 110 -1.77 3.07 24.59
CA THR A 110 -3.13 3.04 25.13
C THR A 110 -4.11 3.01 23.96
N PRO A 111 -4.89 1.94 23.79
CA PRO A 111 -5.89 1.85 22.72
C PRO A 111 -6.96 2.94 22.87
N ALA A 112 -7.40 3.52 21.75
CA ALA A 112 -8.61 4.33 21.74
C ALA A 112 -9.86 3.45 21.70
N ALA A 113 -11.01 4.00 22.03
CA ALA A 113 -12.27 3.24 22.11
C ALA A 113 -12.73 2.67 20.76
N ASP A 114 -12.31 3.28 19.65
CA ASP A 114 -12.64 2.89 18.28
C ASP A 114 -11.52 2.08 17.60
N ASP A 115 -10.42 1.79 18.29
CA ASP A 115 -9.35 0.95 17.78
C ASP A 115 -9.80 -0.52 17.72
N ILE A 116 -9.47 -1.19 16.62
CA ILE A 116 -9.68 -2.62 16.48
C ILE A 116 -8.43 -3.34 16.99
N GLN A 117 -8.58 -3.95 18.17
CA GLN A 117 -7.54 -4.77 18.76
C GLN A 117 -7.64 -6.19 18.22
N LEU A 118 -6.63 -6.62 17.48
CA LEU A 118 -6.53 -7.99 16.97
C LEU A 118 -6.01 -8.94 18.06
N TYR A 119 -6.28 -10.22 17.89
CA TYR A 119 -5.58 -11.25 18.66
C TYR A 119 -4.06 -11.10 18.47
N SER A 120 -3.30 -11.27 19.52
CA SER A 120 -1.85 -11.16 19.51
C SER A 120 -1.21 -12.15 18.54
N HIS A 121 0.06 -11.92 18.21
CA HIS A 121 0.82 -12.87 17.40
C HIS A 121 0.89 -14.26 18.06
N GLU A 122 1.12 -14.30 19.36
CA GLU A 122 1.23 -15.51 20.17
C GLU A 122 -0.08 -16.29 20.21
N GLU A 123 -1.21 -15.60 20.34
CA GLU A 123 -2.53 -16.21 20.24
C GLU A 123 -2.80 -16.79 18.85
N CYS A 124 -2.34 -16.11 17.79
CA CYS A 124 -2.48 -16.61 16.42
C CYS A 124 -1.59 -17.84 16.15
N LEU A 125 -0.43 -17.93 16.80
CA LEU A 125 0.42 -19.13 16.75
C LEU A 125 -0.26 -20.33 17.44
N ALA A 126 -0.95 -20.08 18.57
CA ALA A 126 -1.64 -21.11 19.33
C ALA A 126 -2.95 -21.57 18.66
N ASP A 127 -3.66 -20.68 17.97
CA ASP A 127 -4.96 -20.98 17.36
C ASP A 127 -5.11 -20.35 15.97
N LYS A 128 -5.12 -21.19 14.93
CA LYS A 128 -5.31 -20.77 13.53
C LYS A 128 -6.64 -20.03 13.28
N LYS A 129 -7.69 -20.29 14.10
CA LYS A 129 -8.97 -19.57 13.98
C LYS A 129 -8.84 -18.11 14.37
N LYS A 130 -7.98 -17.79 15.34
CA LYS A 130 -7.67 -16.41 15.73
C LYS A 130 -6.97 -15.67 14.61
N GLN A 131 -6.01 -16.31 13.92
CA GLN A 131 -5.39 -15.73 12.74
C GLN A 131 -6.40 -15.49 11.61
N ALA A 132 -7.32 -16.42 11.37
CA ALA A 132 -8.38 -16.24 10.38
C ALA A 132 -9.35 -15.09 10.75
N SER A 133 -9.66 -14.95 12.03
CA SER A 133 -10.47 -13.83 12.55
C SER A 133 -9.76 -12.48 12.34
N ASN A 134 -8.46 -12.41 12.66
CA ASN A 134 -7.66 -11.22 12.42
C ASN A 134 -7.62 -10.84 10.92
N PHE A 135 -7.41 -11.82 10.06
CA PHE A 135 -7.41 -11.60 8.61
C PHE A 135 -8.73 -11.00 8.12
N ARG A 136 -9.86 -11.50 8.63
CA ARG A 136 -11.17 -10.95 8.31
C ARG A 136 -11.28 -9.47 8.69
N HIS A 137 -10.86 -9.08 9.89
CA HIS A 137 -10.87 -7.68 10.33
C HIS A 137 -9.96 -6.81 9.45
N ILE A 138 -8.77 -7.30 9.10
CA ILE A 138 -7.83 -6.60 8.22
C ILE A 138 -8.45 -6.37 6.83
N GLU A 139 -9.09 -7.38 6.27
CA GLU A 139 -9.80 -7.29 4.99
C GLU A 139 -10.98 -6.30 5.05
N GLU A 140 -11.80 -6.39 6.10
CA GLU A 140 -12.93 -5.50 6.27
C GLU A 140 -12.48 -4.05 6.37
N GLU A 141 -11.46 -3.74 7.19
CA GLU A 141 -10.95 -2.37 7.36
C GLU A 141 -10.24 -1.85 6.11
N SER A 142 -9.52 -2.70 5.39
CA SER A 142 -8.88 -2.30 4.11
C SER A 142 -9.89 -1.90 3.03
N ASN A 143 -11.13 -2.31 3.17
CA ASN A 143 -12.20 -2.09 2.20
C ASN A 143 -13.28 -1.10 2.66
N LYS A 144 -13.10 -0.44 3.79
CA LYS A 144 -13.98 0.64 4.26
C LYS A 144 -13.53 2.00 3.71
N TYR A 145 -14.48 2.88 3.51
CA TYR A 145 -14.22 4.28 3.16
C TYR A 145 -13.67 5.06 4.36
N ALA A 146 -14.23 4.80 5.53
CA ALA A 146 -13.74 5.27 6.83
C ALA A 146 -13.43 4.05 7.69
N ALA A 147 -12.18 3.72 7.79
CA ALA A 147 -11.68 2.58 8.54
C ALA A 147 -11.20 3.01 9.94
N SER A 148 -11.19 2.07 10.86
CA SER A 148 -10.60 2.24 12.19
C SER A 148 -9.10 1.93 12.16
N ARG A 149 -8.40 2.41 13.17
CA ARG A 149 -7.03 1.99 13.46
C ARG A 149 -7.05 0.52 13.90
N ILE A 150 -6.05 -0.22 13.46
CA ILE A 150 -5.85 -1.63 13.84
C ILE A 150 -4.60 -1.72 14.70
N THR A 151 -4.67 -2.48 15.78
CA THR A 151 -3.53 -2.77 16.65
C THR A 151 -3.34 -4.26 16.85
N GLN A 152 -2.11 -4.71 16.98
CA GLN A 152 -1.77 -6.09 17.27
C GLN A 152 -0.57 -6.18 18.20
N GLU A 153 -0.70 -6.90 19.30
CA GLU A 153 0.42 -7.20 20.17
C GLU A 153 1.33 -8.27 19.56
N VAL A 154 2.63 -8.05 19.70
CA VAL A 154 3.70 -8.96 19.25
C VAL A 154 4.85 -8.85 20.23
N ASP A 155 5.16 -9.90 20.98
CA ASP A 155 6.11 -9.86 22.09
C ASP A 155 5.73 -8.73 23.10
N ASN A 156 6.67 -7.84 23.42
CA ASN A 156 6.45 -6.68 24.29
C ASN A 156 6.15 -5.38 23.52
N LYS A 157 5.67 -5.49 22.29
CA LYS A 157 5.40 -4.37 21.39
C LYS A 157 3.97 -4.43 20.87
N VAL A 158 3.51 -3.29 20.39
CA VAL A 158 2.27 -3.16 19.64
C VAL A 158 2.58 -2.66 18.24
N VAL A 159 2.10 -3.37 17.24
CA VAL A 159 2.03 -2.89 15.87
C VAL A 159 0.79 -2.01 15.76
N VAL A 160 0.98 -0.75 15.46
CA VAL A 160 -0.10 0.21 15.24
C VAL A 160 -0.22 0.47 13.76
N VAL A 161 -1.40 0.26 13.20
CA VAL A 161 -1.72 0.50 11.78
C VAL A 161 -2.79 1.58 11.73
N ASN A 162 -2.41 2.78 11.30
CA ASN A 162 -3.33 3.88 11.11
C ASN A 162 -4.31 3.58 9.97
N PRO A 163 -5.54 4.11 9.99
CA PRO A 163 -6.51 3.89 8.92
C PRO A 163 -5.99 4.40 7.57
N PRO A 164 -6.45 3.83 6.44
CA PRO A 164 -6.07 4.32 5.12
C PRO A 164 -6.63 5.73 4.88
N TYR A 165 -6.02 6.47 3.94
CA TYR A 165 -6.67 7.65 3.38
C TYR A 165 -7.97 7.28 2.66
N PRO A 166 -8.94 8.18 2.62
CA PRO A 166 -10.03 8.07 1.66
C PRO A 166 -9.47 7.93 0.23
N PRO A 167 -10.23 7.32 -0.71
CA PRO A 167 -9.80 7.25 -2.10
C PRO A 167 -9.37 8.62 -2.63
N MET A 168 -8.31 8.64 -3.44
CA MET A 168 -7.84 9.86 -4.09
C MET A 168 -8.93 10.47 -4.99
N SER A 169 -8.86 11.78 -5.21
CA SER A 169 -9.60 12.40 -6.32
C SER A 169 -8.94 12.04 -7.66
N GLN A 170 -9.64 12.29 -8.76
CA GLN A 170 -9.11 12.12 -10.10
C GLN A 170 -7.89 13.02 -10.32
N GLU A 171 -7.96 14.25 -9.86
CA GLU A 171 -6.91 15.26 -9.99
C GLU A 171 -5.64 14.86 -9.21
N GLU A 172 -5.81 14.32 -8.00
CA GLU A 172 -4.69 13.80 -7.19
C GLU A 172 -3.99 12.61 -7.89
N LEU A 173 -4.79 11.73 -8.50
CA LEU A 173 -4.27 10.60 -9.25
C LEU A 173 -3.57 11.05 -10.53
N ASP A 174 -4.19 11.96 -11.30
CA ASP A 174 -3.60 12.54 -12.51
C ASP A 174 -2.25 13.20 -12.18
N HIS A 175 -2.18 14.01 -11.13
CA HIS A 175 -0.94 14.65 -10.69
C HIS A 175 0.18 13.64 -10.47
N SER A 176 -0.12 12.49 -9.86
CA SER A 176 0.88 11.45 -9.61
C SER A 176 1.40 10.80 -10.90
N TYR A 177 0.56 10.69 -11.93
CA TYR A 177 0.94 10.11 -13.22
C TYR A 177 1.56 11.12 -14.18
N ASP A 178 1.22 12.40 -14.05
CA ASP A 178 1.73 13.48 -14.91
C ASP A 178 3.09 14.02 -14.46
N LEU A 179 3.73 13.41 -13.45
CA LEU A 179 5.10 13.72 -13.06
C LEU A 179 6.08 13.39 -14.20
N PRO A 180 7.20 14.11 -14.32
CA PRO A 180 8.14 13.99 -15.45
C PRO A 180 8.98 12.71 -15.38
N TYR A 181 8.35 11.57 -15.55
CA TYR A 181 9.02 10.27 -15.59
C TYR A 181 9.80 10.09 -16.89
N THR A 182 11.03 9.62 -16.80
CA THR A 182 11.86 9.33 -17.98
C THR A 182 11.37 8.14 -18.78
N ARG A 183 10.64 7.21 -18.15
CA ARG A 183 10.16 5.93 -18.73
C ARG A 183 11.28 5.04 -19.30
N LEU A 184 12.53 5.34 -18.99
CA LEU A 184 13.69 4.61 -19.46
C LEU A 184 14.35 3.84 -18.31
N PRO A 185 15.04 2.72 -18.59
CA PRO A 185 15.86 2.04 -17.61
C PRO A 185 16.95 2.96 -17.06
N HIS A 186 17.35 2.71 -15.81
CA HIS A 186 18.47 3.43 -15.21
C HIS A 186 19.74 3.28 -16.07
N PRO A 187 20.56 4.35 -16.27
CA PRO A 187 21.73 4.35 -17.15
C PRO A 187 22.74 3.22 -16.92
N LYS A 188 22.84 2.70 -15.69
CA LYS A 188 23.71 1.53 -15.37
C LYS A 188 23.36 0.26 -16.14
N TYR A 189 22.15 0.18 -16.71
CA TYR A 189 21.69 -0.95 -17.52
C TYR A 189 21.85 -0.72 -19.02
N LYS A 190 22.55 0.36 -19.44
CA LYS A 190 22.81 0.62 -20.86
C LYS A 190 23.44 -0.61 -21.51
N GLY A 191 22.88 -1.04 -22.64
CA GLY A 191 23.31 -2.25 -23.36
C GLY A 191 22.89 -3.58 -22.75
N LYS A 192 22.13 -3.57 -21.63
CA LYS A 192 21.59 -4.81 -21.01
C LYS A 192 20.09 -4.90 -21.27
N ARG A 193 19.63 -6.06 -21.67
CA ARG A 193 18.20 -6.35 -21.81
C ARG A 193 17.56 -6.56 -20.43
N ILE A 194 16.44 -5.91 -20.19
CA ILE A 194 15.62 -6.09 -18.99
C ILE A 194 14.26 -6.65 -19.43
N PRO A 195 14.02 -7.97 -19.33
CA PRO A 195 12.80 -8.59 -19.84
C PRO A 195 11.50 -7.99 -19.27
N ALA A 196 11.48 -7.67 -17.98
CA ALA A 196 10.32 -7.04 -17.35
C ALA A 196 10.01 -5.66 -17.94
N TYR A 197 11.04 -4.85 -18.22
CA TYR A 197 10.86 -3.56 -18.89
C TYR A 197 10.30 -3.73 -20.30
N ASP A 198 10.82 -4.68 -21.07
CA ASP A 198 10.34 -4.97 -22.44
C ASP A 198 8.85 -5.32 -22.47
N MET A 199 8.34 -5.97 -21.40
CA MET A 199 6.93 -6.36 -21.31
C MET A 199 6.00 -5.16 -21.03
N ILE A 200 6.44 -4.19 -20.24
CA ILE A 200 5.54 -3.15 -19.69
C ILE A 200 5.79 -1.74 -20.25
N LYS A 201 6.89 -1.49 -20.96
CA LYS A 201 7.29 -0.14 -21.38
C LYS A 201 6.25 0.61 -22.22
N PHE A 202 5.36 -0.09 -22.92
CA PHE A 202 4.28 0.47 -23.72
C PHE A 202 2.91 0.24 -23.09
N SER A 203 2.86 0.01 -21.78
CA SER A 203 1.62 -0.09 -21.03
C SER A 203 1.26 1.24 -20.39
N VAL A 204 -0.03 1.56 -20.37
CA VAL A 204 -0.59 2.74 -19.72
C VAL A 204 -1.66 2.31 -18.73
N ASN A 205 -1.48 2.66 -17.47
CA ASN A 205 -2.45 2.38 -16.42
C ASN A 205 -3.50 3.49 -16.36
N ILE A 206 -4.79 3.15 -16.42
CA ILE A 206 -5.88 4.11 -16.53
C ILE A 206 -6.69 4.29 -15.23
N HIS A 207 -6.59 3.34 -14.29
CA HIS A 207 -7.24 3.42 -12.99
C HIS A 207 -6.50 2.58 -11.95
N ARG A 208 -6.80 2.82 -10.69
CA ARG A 208 -6.39 2.02 -9.53
C ARG A 208 -7.58 1.49 -8.77
N GLY A 209 -7.33 0.49 -7.93
CA GLY A 209 -8.37 -0.21 -7.17
C GLY A 209 -8.97 -1.39 -7.93
N CYS A 210 -9.58 -2.30 -7.18
CA CYS A 210 -10.28 -3.46 -7.72
C CYS A 210 -11.34 -3.95 -6.74
N PHE A 211 -12.60 -3.92 -7.15
CA PHE A 211 -13.72 -4.38 -6.33
C PHE A 211 -14.05 -5.88 -6.53
N GLY A 212 -13.19 -6.63 -7.22
CA GLY A 212 -13.39 -8.06 -7.49
C GLY A 212 -13.43 -8.90 -6.23
N GLY A 213 -12.50 -8.70 -5.31
CA GLY A 213 -12.42 -9.47 -4.05
C GLY A 213 -12.15 -10.96 -4.29
N CYS A 214 -11.39 -11.32 -5.33
CA CYS A 214 -11.03 -12.70 -5.62
C CYS A 214 -10.16 -13.28 -4.52
N ALA A 215 -10.46 -14.49 -4.05
CA ALA A 215 -9.82 -15.10 -2.89
C ALA A 215 -8.29 -15.33 -3.04
N PHE A 216 -7.78 -15.41 -4.23
CA PHE A 216 -6.36 -15.58 -4.53
C PHE A 216 -5.60 -14.26 -4.78
N CYS A 217 -6.33 -13.14 -4.90
CA CYS A 217 -5.76 -11.88 -5.39
C CYS A 217 -5.61 -10.86 -4.26
N THR A 218 -4.46 -10.22 -4.21
CA THR A 218 -4.12 -9.22 -3.18
C THR A 218 -4.23 -7.77 -3.66
N ILE A 219 -4.69 -7.54 -4.89
CA ILE A 219 -4.80 -6.19 -5.45
C ILE A 219 -5.72 -5.32 -4.62
N SER A 220 -6.90 -5.81 -4.24
CA SER A 220 -7.84 -5.06 -3.40
C SER A 220 -7.29 -4.79 -1.99
N ALA A 221 -6.52 -5.70 -1.43
CA ALA A 221 -5.87 -5.52 -0.12
C ALA A 221 -4.74 -4.47 -0.16
N HIS A 222 -4.14 -4.25 -1.34
CA HIS A 222 -3.09 -3.24 -1.53
C HIS A 222 -3.63 -1.91 -2.04
N GLN A 223 -4.45 -1.92 -3.10
CA GLN A 223 -4.95 -0.69 -3.74
C GLN A 223 -6.34 -0.25 -3.23
N GLY A 224 -7.01 -1.09 -2.44
CA GLY A 224 -8.39 -0.88 -2.04
C GLY A 224 -9.40 -1.33 -3.10
N LYS A 225 -10.68 -1.38 -2.72
CA LYS A 225 -11.77 -1.77 -3.62
C LYS A 225 -12.37 -0.61 -4.41
N PHE A 226 -12.15 0.63 -3.98
CA PHE A 226 -12.71 1.80 -4.65
C PHE A 226 -11.88 2.14 -5.88
N ILE A 227 -12.57 2.27 -7.01
CA ILE A 227 -11.92 2.61 -8.26
C ILE A 227 -11.66 4.12 -8.28
N VAL A 228 -10.41 4.47 -8.57
CA VAL A 228 -10.01 5.84 -8.87
C VAL A 228 -9.47 5.86 -10.29
N SER A 229 -10.14 6.58 -11.17
CA SER A 229 -9.82 6.64 -12.59
C SER A 229 -9.11 7.93 -12.95
N ARG A 230 -8.11 7.83 -13.81
CA ARG A 230 -7.44 8.99 -14.41
C ARG A 230 -8.38 9.72 -15.39
N SER A 231 -8.14 10.99 -15.61
CA SER A 231 -8.81 11.72 -16.68
C SER A 231 -8.36 11.24 -18.06
N LYS A 232 -9.22 11.35 -19.05
CA LYS A 232 -8.86 11.06 -20.45
C LYS A 232 -7.68 11.91 -20.90
N LYS A 233 -7.58 13.15 -20.43
CA LYS A 233 -6.47 14.06 -20.74
C LYS A 233 -5.12 13.51 -20.25
N SER A 234 -5.03 13.12 -18.98
CA SER A 234 -3.81 12.53 -18.40
C SER A 234 -3.41 11.25 -19.13
N ILE A 235 -4.37 10.35 -19.42
CA ILE A 235 -4.11 9.11 -20.17
C ILE A 235 -3.58 9.40 -21.57
N LEU A 236 -4.22 10.32 -22.31
CA LEU A 236 -3.81 10.65 -23.67
C LEU A 236 -2.44 11.35 -23.72
N ASN A 237 -2.12 12.16 -22.73
CA ASN A 237 -0.79 12.76 -22.60
C ASN A 237 0.27 11.67 -22.43
N GLU A 238 0.04 10.71 -21.53
CA GLU A 238 0.96 9.58 -21.33
C GLU A 238 1.11 8.72 -22.59
N VAL A 239 0.02 8.45 -23.32
CA VAL A 239 0.09 7.75 -24.61
C VAL A 239 0.99 8.48 -25.59
N LYS A 240 0.87 9.81 -25.70
CA LYS A 240 1.74 10.62 -26.58
C LYS A 240 3.22 10.51 -26.19
N GLU A 241 3.53 10.50 -24.90
CA GLU A 241 4.91 10.29 -24.41
C GLU A 241 5.44 8.89 -24.75
N VAL A 242 4.61 7.85 -24.56
CA VAL A 242 4.97 6.47 -24.94
C VAL A 242 5.25 6.35 -26.43
N MET A 243 4.45 7.04 -27.27
CA MET A 243 4.65 7.06 -28.72
C MET A 243 5.99 7.71 -29.16
N GLN A 244 6.60 8.52 -28.30
CA GLN A 244 7.89 9.16 -28.56
C GLN A 244 9.10 8.30 -28.12
N LEU A 245 8.86 7.16 -27.47
CA LEU A 245 9.94 6.27 -27.07
C LEU A 245 10.69 5.73 -28.30
N PRO A 246 12.04 5.64 -28.26
CA PRO A 246 12.86 5.33 -29.43
C PRO A 246 12.53 4.00 -30.14
N ASP A 247 12.00 3.04 -29.40
CA ASP A 247 11.69 1.70 -29.88
C ASP A 247 10.16 1.41 -29.96
N PHE A 248 9.33 2.48 -29.94
CA PHE A 248 7.89 2.34 -30.12
C PHE A 248 7.55 1.82 -31.52
N LYS A 249 6.77 0.76 -31.57
CA LYS A 249 6.45 0.02 -32.82
C LYS A 249 5.03 0.29 -33.34
N GLY A 250 4.37 1.36 -32.86
CA GLY A 250 3.03 1.72 -33.33
C GLY A 250 1.88 1.05 -32.57
N TYR A 251 2.14 0.32 -31.45
CA TYR A 251 1.08 -0.27 -30.63
C TYR A 251 1.39 -0.14 -29.13
N LEU A 252 0.35 -0.03 -28.33
CA LEU A 252 0.42 -0.15 -26.88
C LEU A 252 0.28 -1.63 -26.52
N SER A 253 1.09 -2.07 -25.55
CA SER A 253 1.00 -3.44 -25.05
C SER A 253 -0.18 -3.63 -24.10
N ASP A 254 -0.57 -2.57 -23.39
CA ASP A 254 -1.73 -2.55 -22.51
C ASP A 254 -2.23 -1.13 -22.29
N LEU A 255 -3.55 -0.98 -22.20
CA LEU A 255 -4.25 0.24 -21.79
C LEU A 255 -5.36 -0.19 -20.83
N GLY A 256 -5.04 -0.31 -19.56
CA GLY A 256 -5.95 -0.97 -18.62
C GLY A 256 -5.72 -0.63 -17.16
N GLY A 257 -6.43 -1.36 -16.31
CA GLY A 257 -6.31 -1.29 -14.87
C GLY A 257 -5.42 -2.39 -14.31
N PRO A 258 -5.33 -2.50 -12.97
CA PRO A 258 -4.43 -3.46 -12.32
C PRO A 258 -4.84 -4.93 -12.51
N SER A 259 -6.09 -5.21 -12.90
CA SER A 259 -6.58 -6.58 -13.14
C SER A 259 -7.58 -6.64 -14.29
N ALA A 260 -8.83 -6.27 -14.03
CA ALA A 260 -9.89 -6.13 -15.03
C ALA A 260 -10.12 -4.64 -15.33
N ASN A 261 -10.59 -4.32 -16.53
CA ASN A 261 -10.97 -2.95 -16.82
C ASN A 261 -12.20 -2.56 -16.00
N MET A 262 -11.99 -1.69 -15.02
CA MET A 262 -13.01 -1.09 -14.16
C MET A 262 -12.99 0.44 -14.28
N TYR A 263 -12.49 0.95 -15.39
CA TYR A 263 -12.38 2.39 -15.64
C TYR A 263 -13.72 3.08 -15.47
N GLN A 264 -13.76 4.14 -14.66
CA GLN A 264 -14.94 4.92 -14.29
C GLN A 264 -16.08 4.16 -13.58
N MET A 265 -15.93 2.87 -13.29
CA MET A 265 -16.93 2.14 -12.51
C MET A 265 -16.94 2.60 -11.06
N LYS A 266 -18.13 2.93 -10.55
CA LYS A 266 -18.34 3.43 -9.18
C LYS A 266 -19.73 3.10 -8.67
N GLY A 267 -20.01 3.42 -7.42
CA GLY A 267 -21.40 3.38 -6.90
C GLY A 267 -22.26 4.48 -7.52
N LYS A 268 -23.51 4.16 -7.80
CA LYS A 268 -24.53 5.13 -8.25
C LYS A 268 -24.80 6.18 -7.16
N ASP A 269 -24.87 5.71 -5.92
CA ASP A 269 -24.96 6.53 -4.71
C ASP A 269 -23.72 6.31 -3.84
N GLU A 270 -22.92 7.35 -3.71
CA GLU A 270 -21.70 7.35 -2.93
C GLU A 270 -21.95 7.23 -1.43
N ALA A 271 -23.09 7.74 -0.92
CA ALA A 271 -23.43 7.64 0.49
C ALA A 271 -23.64 6.19 0.93
N ILE A 272 -24.15 5.33 0.04
CA ILE A 272 -24.24 3.89 0.25
C ILE A 272 -22.84 3.28 0.29
N CYS A 273 -21.96 3.68 -0.62
CA CYS A 273 -20.58 3.18 -0.68
C CYS A 273 -19.77 3.54 0.57
N LYS A 274 -19.93 4.76 1.09
CA LYS A 274 -19.27 5.23 2.32
C LYS A 274 -19.58 4.39 3.55
N LYS A 275 -20.78 3.80 3.61
CA LYS A 275 -21.23 2.93 4.70
C LYS A 275 -21.05 1.43 4.41
N CYS A 276 -20.55 1.08 3.23
CA CYS A 276 -20.48 -0.29 2.76
C CYS A 276 -19.38 -1.09 3.46
N LYS A 277 -19.76 -2.26 3.98
CA LYS A 277 -18.83 -3.21 4.64
C LYS A 277 -18.48 -4.42 3.76
N ARG A 278 -19.01 -4.52 2.53
CA ARG A 278 -18.77 -5.66 1.64
C ARG A 278 -17.33 -5.65 1.15
N PRO A 279 -16.62 -6.77 1.13
CA PRO A 279 -15.28 -6.88 0.58
C PRO A 279 -15.27 -6.83 -0.96
N SER A 280 -16.41 -7.18 -1.60
CA SER A 280 -16.55 -7.22 -3.07
C SER A 280 -17.85 -6.57 -3.51
N CYS A 281 -17.82 -5.90 -4.68
CA CYS A 281 -19.03 -5.37 -5.33
C CYS A 281 -19.71 -6.37 -6.27
N ILE A 282 -19.07 -7.51 -6.54
CA ILE A 282 -19.59 -8.54 -7.48
C ILE A 282 -19.87 -9.88 -6.79
N HIS A 283 -19.33 -10.14 -5.62
CA HIS A 283 -19.54 -11.39 -4.88
C HIS A 283 -20.21 -11.13 -3.52
N PRO A 284 -21.11 -12.01 -3.03
CA PRO A 284 -21.74 -13.19 -3.70
C PRO A 284 -22.77 -12.84 -4.77
N LYS A 285 -23.19 -11.56 -4.83
CA LYS A 285 -24.08 -11.01 -5.86
C LYS A 285 -23.59 -9.63 -6.28
N VAL A 286 -23.77 -9.28 -7.54
CA VAL A 286 -23.49 -7.92 -8.04
C VAL A 286 -24.25 -6.90 -7.18
N CYS A 287 -23.55 -5.87 -6.76
CA CYS A 287 -24.13 -4.80 -5.95
C CYS A 287 -25.12 -3.99 -6.78
N PRO A 288 -26.37 -3.81 -6.33
CA PRO A 288 -27.35 -3.01 -7.07
C PRO A 288 -26.92 -1.54 -7.22
N ASN A 289 -26.08 -1.08 -6.30
CA ASN A 289 -25.52 0.28 -6.33
C ASN A 289 -24.32 0.41 -7.29
N LEU A 290 -23.81 -0.67 -7.87
CA LEU A 290 -22.70 -0.59 -8.82
C LEU A 290 -23.20 0.00 -10.15
N ASN A 291 -22.56 1.07 -10.60
CA ASN A 291 -22.64 1.52 -11.99
C ASN A 291 -21.47 0.90 -12.77
N SER A 292 -21.79 0.12 -13.78
CA SER A 292 -20.85 -0.52 -14.68
C SER A 292 -20.67 0.19 -16.01
N ASP A 293 -21.36 1.33 -16.22
CA ASP A 293 -21.19 2.15 -17.42
C ASP A 293 -19.85 2.92 -17.32
N HIS A 294 -19.07 2.95 -18.41
CA HIS A 294 -17.74 3.56 -18.53
C HIS A 294 -17.46 4.09 -19.94
#